data_1e7546cdfc17c8a430459202b70573e9
#
_entry.id   1e7546cdfc17c8a430459202b70573e9
#
_cell.length_a   1.000
_cell.length_b   1.000
_cell.length_c   1.000
_cell.angle_alpha   90.00
_cell.angle_beta   90.00
_cell.angle_gamma   90.00
#
_symmetry.space_group_name_H-M   'P 1'
#
loop_
_entity.id
_entity.type
_entity.pdbx_description
1 polymer ?
#
loop_
_entity_poly.entity_id
_entity_poly.type
_entity_poly.pdbx_seq_one_letter_code
_entity_poly.pdbx_strand_id
1 'polypeptide(L)'
;MLAYHDEEWGTPSRDERHLFEMLTLEGAQAGLSWQTILNKREGYRRAFAGFDPAKIARFGGGKIERLMRDPGIVRNRAKIDATIANARTVLAIRGDVGPLSEYLWSFVDGQPVNSKRRRLSDIPAETSESQAMSKDLKKRGLRFVGPTICYAFMQAVGMVNDHTTDCFRYRQLAG
;
A
#
# COMPACT_ATOMS: atom_id res chain seq x y z
N MET A 1 -4.09 12.78 -10.51
CA MET A 1 -2.97 11.94 -11.03
C MET A 1 -1.64 12.68 -11.06
N LEU A 2 -1.54 13.83 -11.72
CA LEU A 2 -0.26 14.56 -11.82
C LEU A 2 0.34 14.90 -10.47
N ALA A 3 -0.41 15.53 -9.56
CA ALA A 3 0.08 15.86 -8.22
C ALA A 3 0.59 14.63 -7.45
N TYR A 4 -0.14 13.51 -7.54
CA TYR A 4 0.29 12.25 -6.93
C TYR A 4 1.63 11.76 -7.49
N HIS A 5 1.80 11.79 -8.82
CA HIS A 5 3.06 11.43 -9.46
C HIS A 5 4.20 12.41 -9.09
N ASP A 6 3.90 13.71 -9.08
CA ASP A 6 4.92 14.75 -8.95
C ASP A 6 5.39 14.96 -7.50
N GLU A 7 4.56 14.59 -6.52
CA GLU A 7 4.81 14.91 -5.11
C GLU A 7 4.97 13.67 -4.23
N GLU A 8 4.27 12.57 -4.52
CA GLU A 8 4.15 11.43 -3.61
C GLU A 8 4.75 10.14 -4.17
N TRP A 9 4.32 9.70 -5.35
CA TRP A 9 4.69 8.40 -5.89
C TRP A 9 6.21 8.26 -6.01
N GLY A 10 6.75 7.17 -5.43
CA GLY A 10 8.18 6.90 -5.41
C GLY A 10 8.95 7.62 -4.30
N THR A 11 8.30 8.47 -3.50
CA THR A 11 8.95 9.12 -2.35
C THR A 11 9.06 8.14 -1.19
N PRO A 12 10.30 7.89 -0.67
CA PRO A 12 10.49 6.99 0.45
C PRO A 12 9.68 7.40 1.68
N SER A 13 8.85 6.50 2.18
CA SER A 13 8.03 6.70 3.35
C SER A 13 8.24 5.59 4.37
N ARG A 14 8.37 5.99 5.64
CA ARG A 14 8.43 5.08 6.80
C ARG A 14 7.34 5.38 7.81
N ASP A 15 6.40 6.26 7.46
CA ASP A 15 5.25 6.56 8.30
C ASP A 15 4.31 5.35 8.37
N GLU A 16 4.07 4.86 9.57
CA GLU A 16 3.30 3.64 9.84
C GLU A 16 1.88 3.68 9.29
N ARG A 17 1.21 4.84 9.42
CA ARG A 17 -0.16 5.00 8.92
C ARG A 17 -0.20 5.12 7.40
N HIS A 18 0.74 5.86 6.84
CA HIS A 18 0.87 5.98 5.39
C HIS A 18 1.17 4.64 4.73
N LEU A 19 2.05 3.83 5.33
CA LEU A 19 2.34 2.48 4.83
C LEU A 19 1.09 1.60 4.85
N PHE A 20 0.32 1.62 5.93
CA PHE A 20 -0.92 0.83 6.01
C PHE A 20 -2.01 1.39 5.10
N GLU A 21 -2.13 2.72 4.96
CA GLU A 21 -3.00 3.38 3.97
C GLU A 21 -2.70 2.88 2.56
N MET A 22 -1.44 2.98 2.13
CA MET A 22 -1.07 2.61 0.76
C MET A 22 -1.24 1.11 0.50
N LEU A 23 -0.91 0.26 1.45
CA LEU A 23 -1.13 -1.18 1.33
C LEU A 23 -2.64 -1.50 1.17
N THR A 24 -3.49 -0.82 1.91
CA THR A 24 -4.94 -0.96 1.81
C THR A 24 -5.48 -0.44 0.47
N LEU A 25 -5.02 0.73 0.02
CA LEU A 25 -5.48 1.34 -1.22
C LEU A 25 -5.05 0.53 -2.45
N GLU A 26 -3.82 0.02 -2.47
CA GLU A 26 -3.35 -0.84 -3.56
C GLU A 26 -4.14 -2.15 -3.61
N GLY A 27 -4.44 -2.74 -2.46
CA GLY A 27 -5.33 -3.90 -2.38
C GLY A 27 -6.76 -3.59 -2.85
N ALA A 28 -7.27 -2.42 -2.53
CA ALA A 28 -8.60 -1.98 -2.96
C ALA A 28 -8.70 -1.72 -4.47
N GLN A 29 -7.58 -1.43 -5.13
CA GLN A 29 -7.52 -1.21 -6.56
C GLN A 29 -7.85 -2.46 -7.39
N ALA A 30 -7.73 -3.66 -6.86
CA ALA A 30 -7.99 -4.88 -7.62
C ALA A 30 -9.31 -4.80 -8.41
N GLY A 31 -9.23 -4.88 -9.73
CA GLY A 31 -10.35 -4.73 -10.66
C GLY A 31 -10.82 -3.29 -10.94
N LEU A 32 -10.08 -2.27 -10.48
CA LEU A 32 -10.41 -0.86 -10.62
C LEU A 32 -9.22 -0.05 -11.14
N SER A 33 -9.45 1.19 -11.58
CA SER A 33 -8.39 2.12 -11.94
C SER A 33 -7.80 2.78 -10.69
N TRP A 34 -6.50 3.12 -10.74
CA TRP A 34 -5.85 3.87 -9.67
C TRP A 34 -6.49 5.25 -9.47
N GLN A 35 -6.91 5.90 -10.54
CA GLN A 35 -7.64 7.18 -10.44
C GLN A 35 -8.92 7.06 -9.60
N THR A 36 -9.65 5.96 -9.75
CA THR A 36 -10.84 5.69 -8.93
C THR A 36 -10.49 5.61 -7.45
N ILE A 37 -9.38 4.95 -7.11
CA ILE A 37 -8.91 4.84 -5.73
C ILE A 37 -8.45 6.19 -5.19
N LEU A 38 -7.66 6.96 -5.95
CA LEU A 38 -7.24 8.30 -5.54
C LEU A 38 -8.43 9.23 -5.28
N ASN A 39 -9.46 9.19 -6.11
CA ASN A 39 -10.67 9.98 -5.92
C ASN A 39 -11.42 9.61 -4.63
N LYS A 40 -11.25 8.40 -4.13
CA LYS A 40 -11.88 7.88 -2.91
C LYS A 40 -10.96 7.94 -1.68
N ARG A 41 -9.71 8.38 -1.83
CA ARG A 41 -8.70 8.34 -0.76
C ARG A 41 -9.14 9.02 0.53
N GLU A 42 -9.69 10.23 0.44
CA GLU A 42 -10.18 10.96 1.60
C GLU A 42 -11.40 10.26 2.24
N GLY A 43 -12.24 9.63 1.43
CA GLY A 43 -13.33 8.77 1.91
C GLY A 43 -12.79 7.59 2.72
N TYR A 44 -11.75 6.93 2.23
CA TYR A 44 -11.06 5.85 2.94
C TYR A 44 -10.47 6.33 4.27
N ARG A 45 -9.80 7.47 4.29
CA ARG A 45 -9.24 8.04 5.53
C ARG A 45 -10.31 8.27 6.59
N ARG A 46 -11.44 8.85 6.21
CA ARG A 46 -12.58 9.03 7.13
C ARG A 46 -13.19 7.71 7.56
N ALA A 47 -13.43 6.80 6.63
CA ALA A 47 -14.09 5.52 6.87
C ALA A 47 -13.27 4.60 7.80
N PHE A 48 -11.95 4.61 7.63
CA PHE A 48 -11.00 3.73 8.32
C PHE A 48 -10.16 4.47 9.39
N ALA A 49 -10.76 5.46 10.06
CA ALA A 49 -10.17 6.12 11.23
C ALA A 49 -8.73 6.62 11.03
N GLY A 50 -8.43 7.23 9.87
CA GLY A 50 -7.10 7.71 9.52
C GLY A 50 -6.05 6.60 9.42
N PHE A 51 -6.48 5.38 9.09
CA PHE A 51 -5.64 4.19 9.01
C PHE A 51 -4.90 3.84 10.30
N ASP A 52 -5.55 4.11 11.43
CA ASP A 52 -5.10 3.64 12.75
C ASP A 52 -5.47 2.15 12.90
N PRO A 53 -4.49 1.22 12.87
CA PRO A 53 -4.79 -0.21 12.91
C PRO A 53 -5.50 -0.63 14.21
N ALA A 54 -5.18 0.00 15.34
CA ALA A 54 -5.81 -0.33 16.62
C ALA A 54 -7.30 0.01 16.64
N LYS A 55 -7.70 1.09 15.97
CA LYS A 55 -9.11 1.47 15.81
C LYS A 55 -9.82 0.56 14.81
N ILE A 56 -9.22 0.32 13.66
CA ILE A 56 -9.79 -0.53 12.60
C ILE A 56 -10.00 -1.96 13.09
N ALA A 57 -9.05 -2.52 13.84
CA ALA A 57 -9.12 -3.87 14.37
C ALA A 57 -10.36 -4.13 15.23
N ARG A 58 -10.95 -3.07 15.79
CA ARG A 58 -12.17 -3.11 16.64
C ARG A 58 -13.47 -2.92 15.88
N PHE A 59 -13.44 -2.73 14.57
CA PHE A 59 -14.65 -2.58 13.77
C PHE A 59 -15.50 -3.85 13.83
N GLY A 60 -16.72 -3.70 14.29
CA GLY A 60 -17.70 -4.79 14.37
C GLY A 60 -18.74 -4.71 13.25
N GLY A 61 -19.72 -5.63 13.30
CA GLY A 61 -20.75 -5.77 12.26
C GLY A 61 -21.50 -4.49 11.93
N GLY A 62 -21.88 -3.71 12.92
CA GLY A 62 -22.59 -2.43 12.70
C GLY A 62 -21.74 -1.40 11.93
N LYS A 63 -20.43 -1.36 12.18
CA LYS A 63 -19.52 -0.50 11.42
C LYS A 63 -19.36 -1.01 9.99
N ILE A 64 -19.22 -2.31 9.80
CA ILE A 64 -19.11 -2.95 8.48
C ILE A 64 -20.33 -2.64 7.63
N GLU A 65 -21.53 -2.77 8.18
CA GLU A 65 -22.78 -2.43 7.46
C GLU A 65 -22.85 -0.94 7.05
N ARG A 66 -22.35 -0.04 7.88
CA ARG A 66 -22.23 1.39 7.50
C ARG A 66 -21.22 1.58 6.36
N LEU A 67 -20.07 0.90 6.41
CA LEU A 67 -19.06 0.95 5.34
C LEU A 67 -19.60 0.43 4.01
N MET A 68 -20.45 -0.60 4.03
CA MET A 68 -21.10 -1.13 2.82
C MET A 68 -22.06 -0.12 2.16
N ARG A 69 -22.45 0.92 2.86
CA ARG A 69 -23.32 2.00 2.36
C ARG A 69 -22.58 3.30 2.09
N ASP A 70 -21.28 3.35 2.40
CA ASP A 70 -20.47 4.56 2.24
C ASP A 70 -20.02 4.74 0.78
N PRO A 71 -20.52 5.74 0.04
CA PRO A 71 -20.12 6.00 -1.33
C PRO A 71 -18.68 6.54 -1.44
N GLY A 72 -18.07 6.95 -0.33
CA GLY A 72 -16.69 7.44 -0.26
C GLY A 72 -15.64 6.36 -0.41
N ILE A 73 -16.03 5.09 -0.34
CA ILE A 73 -15.13 3.96 -0.50
C ILE A 73 -15.65 2.96 -1.55
N VAL A 74 -14.82 2.00 -1.92
CA VAL A 74 -15.26 0.85 -2.72
C VAL A 74 -16.10 -0.06 -1.83
N ARG A 75 -17.41 -0.18 -2.16
CA ARG A 75 -18.38 -0.96 -1.39
C ARG A 75 -18.29 -2.45 -1.73
N ASN A 76 -17.19 -3.05 -1.35
CA ASN A 76 -16.91 -4.47 -1.54
C ASN A 76 -16.67 -5.12 -0.17
N ARG A 77 -17.56 -6.04 0.22
CA ARG A 77 -17.51 -6.69 1.53
C ARG A 77 -16.18 -7.39 1.79
N ALA A 78 -15.66 -8.12 0.81
CA ALA A 78 -14.40 -8.84 0.97
C ALA A 78 -13.22 -7.89 1.20
N LYS A 79 -13.19 -6.74 0.52
CA LYS A 79 -12.13 -5.72 0.70
C LYS A 79 -12.24 -5.01 2.06
N ILE A 80 -13.46 -4.75 2.53
CA ILE A 80 -13.70 -4.16 3.87
C ILE A 80 -13.26 -5.15 4.96
N ASP A 81 -13.71 -6.40 4.88
CA ASP A 81 -13.34 -7.44 5.84
C ASP A 81 -11.82 -7.68 5.84
N ALA A 82 -11.19 -7.66 4.66
CA ALA A 82 -9.74 -7.77 4.53
C ALA A 82 -9.00 -6.63 5.22
N THR A 83 -9.46 -5.39 5.06
CA THR A 83 -8.85 -4.23 5.73
C THR A 83 -8.86 -4.38 7.25
N ILE A 84 -9.95 -4.87 7.81
CA ILE A 84 -10.08 -5.11 9.26
C ILE A 84 -9.16 -6.27 9.69
N ALA A 85 -9.15 -7.37 8.95
CA ALA A 85 -8.27 -8.50 9.23
C ALA A 85 -6.79 -8.09 9.11
N ASN A 86 -6.44 -7.32 8.08
CA ASN A 86 -5.09 -6.80 7.88
C ASN A 86 -4.65 -5.88 9.01
N ALA A 87 -5.54 -5.04 9.55
CA ALA A 87 -5.25 -4.21 10.72
C ALA A 87 -4.84 -5.04 11.94
N ARG A 88 -5.55 -6.14 12.19
CA ARG A 88 -5.20 -7.08 13.29
C ARG A 88 -3.84 -7.72 13.05
N THR A 89 -3.55 -8.12 11.82
CA THR A 89 -2.26 -8.71 11.47
C THR A 89 -1.12 -7.68 11.60
N VAL A 90 -1.34 -6.42 11.21
CA VAL A 90 -0.35 -5.35 11.42
C VAL A 90 -0.02 -5.17 12.90
N LEU A 91 -1.03 -5.22 13.77
CA LEU A 91 -0.80 -5.18 15.22
C LEU A 91 0.00 -6.40 15.72
N ALA A 92 -0.27 -7.58 15.20
CA ALA A 92 0.51 -8.79 15.50
C ALA A 92 1.96 -8.66 15.04
N ILE A 93 2.21 -8.16 13.83
CA ILE A 93 3.57 -7.89 13.33
C ILE A 93 4.32 -6.94 14.26
N ARG A 94 3.66 -5.87 14.73
CA ARG A 94 4.27 -4.92 15.69
C ARG A 94 4.68 -5.60 16.99
N GLY A 95 3.91 -6.56 17.46
CA GLY A 95 4.23 -7.33 18.68
C GLY A 95 5.34 -8.35 18.47
N ASP A 96 5.37 -9.02 17.34
CA ASP A 96 6.26 -10.16 17.08
C ASP A 96 7.59 -9.77 16.45
N VAL A 97 7.59 -8.77 15.58
CA VAL A 97 8.73 -8.39 14.73
C VAL A 97 9.23 -6.98 15.04
N GLY A 98 8.30 -6.02 15.20
CA GLY A 98 8.60 -4.62 15.38
C GLY A 98 7.76 -3.71 14.51
N PRO A 99 8.13 -2.42 14.35
CA PRO A 99 7.39 -1.48 13.53
C PRO A 99 7.10 -2.01 12.13
N LEU A 100 5.91 -1.73 11.61
CA LEU A 100 5.52 -2.12 10.25
C LEU A 100 6.52 -1.60 9.21
N SER A 101 7.05 -0.40 9.42
CA SER A 101 8.06 0.21 8.55
C SER A 101 9.33 -0.62 8.47
N GLU A 102 9.87 -1.06 9.59
CA GLU A 102 11.08 -1.90 9.62
C GLU A 102 10.83 -3.25 8.96
N TYR A 103 9.69 -3.87 9.27
CA TYR A 103 9.30 -5.13 8.68
C TYR A 103 9.17 -5.05 7.14
N LEU A 104 8.42 -4.07 6.63
CA LEU A 104 8.21 -3.93 5.18
C LEU A 104 9.50 -3.53 4.45
N TRP A 105 10.27 -2.58 4.99
CA TRP A 105 11.51 -2.14 4.37
C TRP A 105 12.61 -3.21 4.37
N SER A 106 12.51 -4.23 5.23
CA SER A 106 13.47 -5.34 5.24
C SER A 106 13.52 -6.11 3.92
N PHE A 107 12.42 -6.10 3.13
CA PHE A 107 12.38 -6.78 1.82
C PHE A 107 13.24 -6.09 0.75
N VAL A 108 13.72 -4.89 1.01
CA VAL A 108 14.68 -4.15 0.16
C VAL A 108 15.94 -3.74 0.95
N ASP A 109 16.29 -4.50 1.98
CA ASP A 109 17.46 -4.28 2.84
C ASP A 109 17.49 -2.87 3.47
N GLY A 110 16.32 -2.28 3.71
CA GLY A 110 16.15 -0.98 4.33
C GLY A 110 16.49 0.22 3.45
N GLN A 111 16.80 0.02 2.16
CA GLN A 111 17.21 1.07 1.24
C GLN A 111 16.38 1.07 -0.05
N PRO A 112 16.06 2.25 -0.62
CA PRO A 112 15.37 2.31 -1.90
C PRO A 112 16.17 1.63 -3.01
N VAL A 113 15.48 0.84 -3.83
CA VAL A 113 16.04 0.24 -5.04
C VAL A 113 15.90 1.24 -6.20
N ASN A 114 17.00 1.66 -6.79
CA ASN A 114 17.00 2.52 -7.96
C ASN A 114 17.07 1.68 -9.24
N SER A 115 15.92 1.50 -9.91
CA SER A 115 15.78 0.58 -11.04
C SER A 115 16.33 1.10 -12.36
N LYS A 116 16.59 2.40 -12.49
CA LYS A 116 17.14 3.05 -13.70
C LYS A 116 16.37 2.72 -14.98
N ARG A 117 15.04 2.73 -14.91
CA ARG A 117 14.17 2.44 -16.05
C ARG A 117 14.29 3.50 -17.12
N ARG A 118 14.37 3.10 -18.38
CA ARG A 118 14.44 4.02 -19.53
C ARG A 118 13.07 4.26 -20.16
N ARG A 119 12.16 3.28 -20.07
CA ARG A 119 10.81 3.32 -20.64
C ARG A 119 9.82 2.74 -19.64
N LEU A 120 8.57 3.15 -19.75
CA LEU A 120 7.48 2.56 -18.96
C LEU A 120 7.33 1.06 -19.20
N SER A 121 7.61 0.60 -20.44
CA SER A 121 7.59 -0.82 -20.79
C SER A 121 8.66 -1.66 -20.07
N ASP A 122 9.69 -1.03 -19.49
CA ASP A 122 10.74 -1.71 -18.76
C ASP A 122 10.34 -2.02 -17.31
N ILE A 123 9.20 -1.46 -16.86
CA ILE A 123 8.69 -1.67 -15.50
C ILE A 123 7.99 -3.04 -15.46
N PRO A 124 8.47 -3.98 -14.62
CA PRO A 124 7.84 -5.29 -14.51
C PRO A 124 6.53 -5.20 -13.70
N ALA A 125 5.68 -6.22 -13.82
CA ALA A 125 4.49 -6.33 -13.00
C ALA A 125 4.81 -6.72 -11.54
N GLU A 126 5.91 -7.43 -11.33
CA GLU A 126 6.39 -7.91 -10.03
C GLU A 126 7.89 -8.19 -10.06
N THR A 127 8.50 -8.28 -8.89
CA THR A 127 9.94 -8.61 -8.72
C THR A 127 10.11 -9.72 -7.68
N SER A 128 11.33 -10.23 -7.54
CA SER A 128 11.66 -11.22 -6.49
C SER A 128 11.34 -10.69 -5.09
N GLU A 129 11.62 -9.42 -4.84
CA GLU A 129 11.34 -8.75 -3.56
C GLU A 129 9.83 -8.65 -3.30
N SER A 130 9.03 -8.26 -4.32
CA SER A 130 7.58 -8.20 -4.18
C SER A 130 6.94 -9.57 -4.01
N GLN A 131 7.50 -10.60 -4.66
CA GLN A 131 7.08 -11.99 -4.46
C GLN A 131 7.38 -12.48 -3.04
N ALA A 132 8.58 -12.17 -2.51
CA ALA A 132 8.95 -12.50 -1.15
C ALA A 132 8.05 -11.78 -0.13
N MET A 133 7.82 -10.48 -0.32
CA MET A 133 6.89 -9.69 0.51
C MET A 133 5.48 -10.30 0.49
N SER A 134 4.93 -10.56 -0.68
CA SER A 134 3.61 -11.17 -0.84
C SER A 134 3.49 -12.51 -0.12
N LYS A 135 4.49 -13.37 -0.27
CA LYS A 135 4.52 -14.69 0.35
C LYS A 135 4.49 -14.58 1.88
N ASP A 136 5.30 -13.70 2.46
CA ASP A 136 5.37 -13.55 3.92
C ASP A 136 4.10 -12.86 4.48
N LEU A 137 3.61 -11.82 3.82
CA LEU A 137 2.36 -11.15 4.20
C LEU A 137 1.17 -12.13 4.19
N LYS A 138 1.04 -12.95 3.15
CA LYS A 138 0.00 -14.00 3.07
C LYS A 138 0.15 -15.03 4.19
N LYS A 139 1.37 -15.47 4.46
CA LYS A 139 1.65 -16.41 5.56
C LYS A 139 1.23 -15.86 6.91
N ARG A 140 1.34 -14.54 7.11
CA ARG A 140 0.90 -13.85 8.33
C ARG A 140 -0.60 -13.59 8.37
N GLY A 141 -1.32 -13.84 7.27
CA GLY A 141 -2.78 -13.73 7.21
C GLY A 141 -3.30 -12.47 6.54
N LEU A 142 -2.44 -11.62 5.93
CA LEU A 142 -2.93 -10.49 5.15
C LEU A 142 -3.60 -10.98 3.86
N ARG A 143 -4.58 -10.20 3.42
CA ARG A 143 -5.36 -10.43 2.19
C ARG A 143 -5.17 -9.28 1.22
N PHE A 144 -5.41 -9.51 -0.06
CA PHE A 144 -5.21 -8.56 -1.16
C PHE A 144 -3.77 -8.03 -1.20
N VAL A 145 -2.82 -8.92 -1.02
CA VAL A 145 -1.39 -8.66 -1.01
C VAL A 145 -0.65 -9.58 -1.99
N GLY A 146 -1.22 -9.77 -3.19
CA GLY A 146 -0.54 -10.50 -4.26
C GLY A 146 0.76 -9.82 -4.69
N PRO A 147 1.66 -10.51 -5.42
CA PRO A 147 2.98 -9.96 -5.75
C PRO A 147 2.92 -8.70 -6.61
N THR A 148 1.94 -8.59 -7.51
CA THR A 148 1.71 -7.38 -8.32
C THR A 148 1.23 -6.21 -7.45
N ILE A 149 0.32 -6.47 -6.50
CA ILE A 149 -0.15 -5.45 -5.53
C ILE A 149 1.00 -5.02 -4.63
N CYS A 150 1.82 -5.96 -4.14
CA CYS A 150 2.99 -5.66 -3.34
C CYS A 150 4.00 -4.80 -4.12
N TYR A 151 4.20 -5.09 -5.41
CA TYR A 151 5.10 -4.27 -6.22
C TYR A 151 4.58 -2.84 -6.42
N ALA A 152 3.28 -2.69 -6.72
CA ALA A 152 2.65 -1.37 -6.80
C ALA A 152 2.78 -0.60 -5.47
N PHE A 153 2.59 -1.27 -4.35
CA PHE A 153 2.84 -0.71 -3.02
C PHE A 153 4.29 -0.26 -2.85
N MET A 154 5.27 -1.10 -3.21
CA MET A 154 6.70 -0.77 -3.12
C MET A 154 7.05 0.47 -3.96
N GLN A 155 6.49 0.58 -5.16
CA GLN A 155 6.63 1.78 -5.99
C GLN A 155 6.01 3.02 -5.32
N ALA A 156 4.79 2.89 -4.81
CA ALA A 156 4.04 4.01 -4.21
C ALA A 156 4.76 4.61 -3.00
N VAL A 157 5.35 3.78 -2.13
CA VAL A 157 6.01 4.22 -0.89
C VAL A 157 7.53 4.40 -1.03
N GLY A 158 8.05 4.38 -2.26
CA GLY A 158 9.44 4.68 -2.56
C GLY A 158 10.45 3.61 -2.17
N MET A 159 10.01 2.37 -1.94
CA MET A 159 10.94 1.23 -1.82
C MET A 159 11.65 0.95 -3.14
N VAL A 160 11.02 1.31 -4.25
CA VAL A 160 11.57 1.23 -5.59
C VAL A 160 11.38 2.57 -6.28
N ASN A 161 12.44 3.11 -6.87
CA ASN A 161 12.35 4.27 -7.75
C ASN A 161 12.20 3.76 -9.19
N ASP A 162 10.97 3.70 -9.67
CA ASP A 162 10.62 3.29 -11.03
C ASP A 162 10.22 4.48 -11.94
N HIS A 163 10.48 5.72 -11.51
CA HIS A 163 10.46 6.83 -12.44
C HIS A 163 11.45 6.59 -13.56
N THR A 164 11.06 6.89 -14.80
CA THR A 164 11.99 6.79 -15.92
C THR A 164 13.13 7.80 -15.80
N THR A 165 14.31 7.46 -16.31
CA THR A 165 15.53 8.27 -16.13
C THR A 165 15.43 9.69 -16.73
N ASP A 166 14.48 9.92 -17.63
CA ASP A 166 14.14 11.24 -18.20
C ASP A 166 13.09 12.01 -17.38
N CYS A 167 12.43 11.35 -16.43
CA CYS A 167 11.49 12.00 -15.51
C CYS A 167 12.26 12.88 -14.51
N PHE A 168 11.75 14.11 -14.23
CA PHE A 168 12.37 15.01 -13.26
C PHE A 168 12.42 14.41 -11.85
N ARG A 169 11.41 13.62 -11.47
CA ARG A 169 11.33 12.93 -10.16
C ARG A 169 12.43 11.89 -9.99
N TYR A 170 12.84 11.23 -11.08
CA TYR A 170 13.94 10.28 -11.01
C TYR A 170 15.18 10.89 -10.37
N ARG A 171 15.58 12.07 -10.85
CA ARG A 171 16.79 12.77 -10.36
C ARG A 171 16.66 13.20 -8.91
N GLN A 172 15.46 13.61 -8.50
CA GLN A 172 15.19 14.04 -7.13
C GLN A 172 15.28 12.88 -6.12
N LEU A 173 14.94 11.67 -6.55
CA LEU A 173 14.84 10.48 -5.69
C LEU A 173 16.06 9.55 -5.83
N ALA A 174 16.88 9.70 -6.87
CA ALA A 174 18.06 8.86 -7.09
C ALA A 174 19.28 9.27 -6.24
N GLY A 175 19.17 10.36 -5.51
CA GLY A 175 20.06 11.09 -4.58
C GLY A 175 21.42 10.63 -4.34
#